data_26a3408d0bf25db23d20d48b739dceef
#
_entry.id   26a3408d0bf25db23d20d48b739dceef
#
_cell.length_a   1.000
_cell.length_b   1.000
_cell.length_c   1.000
_cell.angle_alpha   90.00
_cell.angle_beta   90.00
_cell.angle_gamma   90.00
#
_symmetry.space_group_name_H-M   'P 1'
#
loop_
_entity.id
_entity.type
_entity.pdbx_description
1 polymer ?
#
loop_
_entity_poly.entity_id
_entity_poly.type
_entity_poly.pdbx_seq_one_letter_code
_entity_poly.pdbx_strand_id
1 'polypeptide(L)'
;LYTKYNREMSGDDVGVWFTYDTEENEAIEVKMGVSFVSIENARLNMNTEQPGFDFDKVRTTASNMWNSDLSRVKVEGGSKDDKTIFYTALYHLLIHPNIIQDVNGEYPMMESLKVGHTTGNRYTVFSLWDTYRNVSTLMTLLFPERQLDIIRTMVDMYKESGWLPKWELYG
;
A
#
# COMPACT_ATOMS: atom_id res chain seq x y z
N LEU A 1 13.25 -14.13 26.81
CA LEU A 1 14.72 -14.01 26.76
C LEU A 1 15.06 -12.68 26.11
N TYR A 2 15.55 -11.74 26.89
CA TYR A 2 16.02 -10.46 26.40
C TYR A 2 17.42 -10.65 25.79
N THR A 3 17.57 -10.52 24.48
CA THR A 3 18.87 -10.45 23.86
C THR A 3 19.06 -9.08 23.21
N LYS A 4 19.93 -8.30 23.81
CA LYS A 4 20.30 -6.94 23.37
C LYS A 4 20.87 -6.86 21.94
N TYR A 5 21.04 -8.00 21.27
CA TYR A 5 21.78 -8.11 20.00
C TYR A 5 21.07 -8.96 18.93
N ASN A 6 19.87 -9.49 19.17
CA ASN A 6 19.13 -10.16 18.10
C ASN A 6 18.60 -9.10 17.13
N ARG A 7 19.17 -9.10 15.93
CA ARG A 7 18.76 -8.21 14.84
C ARG A 7 17.65 -8.82 13.98
N GLU A 8 17.41 -10.11 14.12
CA GLU A 8 16.44 -10.86 13.33
C GLU A 8 15.74 -11.88 14.22
N MET A 9 14.42 -11.99 14.05
CA MET A 9 13.58 -13.01 14.70
C MET A 9 12.64 -13.60 13.67
N SER A 10 12.42 -14.91 13.75
CA SER A 10 11.45 -15.63 12.92
C SER A 10 10.66 -16.61 13.78
N GLY A 11 9.39 -16.81 13.44
CA GLY A 11 8.46 -17.68 14.14
C GLY A 11 7.02 -17.25 13.92
N ASP A 12 6.07 -18.06 14.38
CA ASP A 12 4.63 -17.78 14.21
C ASP A 12 4.14 -16.66 15.15
N ASP A 13 4.74 -16.58 16.35
CA ASP A 13 4.41 -15.59 17.37
C ASP A 13 5.65 -14.79 17.76
N VAL A 14 6.07 -13.89 16.87
CA VAL A 14 7.18 -12.99 17.12
C VAL A 14 6.71 -11.59 17.47
N GLY A 15 7.41 -10.94 18.39
CA GLY A 15 7.15 -9.57 18.79
C GLY A 15 8.42 -8.87 19.25
N VAL A 16 8.41 -7.56 19.19
CA VAL A 16 9.48 -6.72 19.68
C VAL A 16 8.90 -5.62 20.55
N TRP A 17 9.61 -5.29 21.61
CA TRP A 17 9.30 -4.12 22.44
C TRP A 17 10.58 -3.35 22.72
N PHE A 18 10.41 -2.04 22.89
CA PHE A 18 11.48 -1.13 23.24
C PHE A 18 11.11 -0.40 24.51
N THR A 19 12.09 -0.12 25.34
CA THR A 19 11.95 0.72 26.53
C THR A 19 12.84 1.95 26.37
N TYR A 20 12.29 3.10 26.64
CA TYR A 20 12.97 4.38 26.57
C TYR A 20 12.87 5.09 27.91
N ASP A 21 13.96 5.70 28.35
CA ASP A 21 13.93 6.68 29.42
C ASP A 21 13.62 8.04 28.76
N THR A 22 12.48 8.62 29.07
CA THR A 22 12.01 9.84 28.41
C THR A 22 11.79 10.96 29.40
N GLU A 23 12.00 12.18 28.95
CA GLU A 23 11.60 13.39 29.67
C GLU A 23 10.16 13.79 29.36
N GLU A 24 9.61 14.72 30.14
CA GLU A 24 8.25 15.21 29.91
C GLU A 24 8.14 15.88 28.53
N ASN A 25 7.14 15.46 27.73
CA ASN A 25 6.90 15.90 26.34
C ASN A 25 7.98 15.50 25.31
N GLU A 26 8.89 14.62 25.64
CA GLU A 26 9.82 14.05 24.65
C GLU A 26 9.07 13.20 23.63
N ALA A 27 9.28 13.46 22.35
CA ALA A 27 8.68 12.69 21.25
C ALA A 27 9.63 11.59 20.78
N ILE A 28 9.12 10.36 20.67
CA ILE A 28 9.85 9.24 20.08
C ILE A 28 9.28 8.99 18.68
N GLU A 29 10.13 9.15 17.67
CA GLU A 29 9.75 8.81 16.28
C GLU A 29 10.15 7.37 15.96
N VAL A 30 9.21 6.64 15.36
CA VAL A 30 9.41 5.26 14.91
C VAL A 30 9.12 5.19 13.42
N LYS A 31 9.98 4.51 12.66
CA LYS A 31 9.72 4.15 11.27
C LYS A 31 9.84 2.64 11.11
N MET A 32 9.01 2.08 10.23
CA MET A 32 8.95 0.65 9.97
C MET A 32 8.94 0.40 8.46
N GLY A 33 9.77 -0.53 8.00
CA GLY A 33 9.72 -1.05 6.63
C GLY A 33 9.03 -2.40 6.61
N VAL A 34 8.25 -2.63 5.58
CA VAL A 34 7.53 -3.89 5.34
C VAL A 34 7.90 -4.40 3.96
N SER A 35 8.01 -5.71 3.82
CA SER A 35 8.11 -6.43 2.55
C SER A 35 7.50 -7.81 2.71
N PHE A 36 6.87 -8.30 1.65
CA PHE A 36 6.40 -9.68 1.55
C PHE A 36 7.42 -10.59 0.86
N VAL A 37 8.60 -10.06 0.51
CA VAL A 37 9.66 -10.77 -0.20
C VAL A 37 10.82 -11.11 0.73
N SER A 38 11.42 -10.11 1.38
CA SER A 38 12.59 -10.32 2.25
C SER A 38 12.80 -9.20 3.26
N ILE A 39 13.60 -9.49 4.29
CA ILE A 39 14.05 -8.49 5.26
C ILE A 39 14.91 -7.40 4.59
N GLU A 40 15.72 -7.79 3.63
CA GLU A 40 16.56 -6.89 2.84
C GLU A 40 15.70 -5.88 2.08
N ASN A 41 14.63 -6.35 1.46
CA ASN A 41 13.68 -5.50 0.75
C ASN A 41 12.90 -4.59 1.72
N ALA A 42 12.50 -5.08 2.89
CA ALA A 42 11.88 -4.24 3.92
C ALA A 42 12.80 -3.08 4.34
N ARG A 43 14.10 -3.33 4.50
CA ARG A 43 15.10 -2.30 4.78
C ARG A 43 15.28 -1.34 3.60
N LEU A 44 15.29 -1.88 2.37
CA LEU A 44 15.40 -1.09 1.14
C LEU A 44 14.19 -0.16 0.99
N ASN A 45 12.97 -0.67 1.18
CA ASN A 45 11.74 0.11 1.15
C ASN A 45 11.79 1.26 2.17
N MET A 46 12.09 0.95 3.42
CA MET A 46 12.18 1.95 4.49
C MET A 46 13.21 3.04 4.19
N ASN A 47 14.39 2.66 3.69
CA ASN A 47 15.46 3.63 3.43
C ASN A 47 15.19 4.47 2.18
N THR A 48 14.47 3.94 1.22
CA THR A 48 14.12 4.64 -0.03
C THR A 48 12.94 5.59 0.18
N GLU A 49 11.90 5.12 0.85
CA GLU A 49 10.66 5.89 1.03
C GLU A 49 10.76 6.88 2.19
N GLN A 50 11.50 6.51 3.24
CA GLN A 50 11.68 7.34 4.44
C GLN A 50 13.15 7.35 4.90
N PRO A 51 14.05 8.04 4.19
CA PRO A 51 15.48 8.03 4.48
C PRO A 51 15.84 8.68 5.82
N GLY A 52 14.97 9.49 6.41
CA GLY A 52 15.18 10.19 7.69
C GLY A 52 14.05 9.98 8.69
N PHE A 53 14.13 10.71 9.79
CA PHE A 53 13.08 10.89 10.78
C PHE A 53 12.57 12.33 10.65
N ASP A 54 11.37 12.51 10.09
CA ASP A 54 10.70 13.81 9.93
C ASP A 54 9.21 13.55 9.70
N PHE A 55 8.50 13.37 10.78
CA PHE A 55 7.08 13.07 10.76
C PHE A 55 6.26 14.14 10.03
N ASP A 56 6.55 15.41 10.25
CA ASP A 56 5.80 16.51 9.65
C ASP A 56 5.99 16.58 8.13
N LYS A 57 7.18 16.28 7.65
CA LYS A 57 7.45 16.15 6.21
C LYS A 57 6.68 14.99 5.60
N VAL A 58 6.68 13.82 6.25
CA VAL A 58 5.94 12.64 5.78
C VAL A 58 4.45 12.95 5.73
N ARG A 59 3.89 13.52 6.79
CA ARG A 59 2.48 13.93 6.86
C ARG A 59 2.12 14.92 5.76
N THR A 60 2.95 15.93 5.53
CA THR A 60 2.73 16.94 4.50
C THR A 60 2.79 16.34 3.11
N THR A 61 3.75 15.45 2.85
CA THR A 61 3.88 14.75 1.57
C THR A 61 2.64 13.88 1.30
N ALA A 62 2.21 13.08 2.26
CA ALA A 62 1.02 12.25 2.15
C ALA A 62 -0.25 13.10 1.90
N SER A 63 -0.41 14.20 2.63
CA SER A 63 -1.53 15.14 2.43
C SER A 63 -1.54 15.71 1.00
N ASN A 64 -0.38 16.10 0.48
CA ASN A 64 -0.27 16.64 -0.87
C ASN A 64 -0.59 15.58 -1.94
N MET A 65 -0.15 14.34 -1.76
CA MET A 65 -0.47 13.24 -2.66
C MET A 65 -1.98 12.97 -2.69
N TRP A 66 -2.63 12.87 -1.53
CA TRP A 66 -4.08 12.69 -1.45
C TRP A 66 -4.84 13.86 -2.07
N ASN A 67 -4.43 15.11 -1.81
CA ASN A 67 -5.03 16.29 -2.42
C ASN A 67 -4.89 16.30 -3.94
N SER A 68 -3.75 15.85 -4.46
CA SER A 68 -3.54 15.72 -5.91
C SER A 68 -4.52 14.73 -6.53
N ASP A 69 -4.68 13.56 -5.94
CA ASP A 69 -5.59 12.54 -6.45
C ASP A 69 -7.07 12.95 -6.32
N LEU A 70 -7.47 13.43 -5.18
CA LEU A 70 -8.87 13.85 -4.94
C LEU A 70 -9.25 15.08 -5.80
N SER A 71 -8.32 15.95 -6.12
CA SER A 71 -8.56 17.13 -6.95
C SER A 71 -8.75 16.84 -8.44
N ARG A 72 -8.60 15.58 -8.88
CA ARG A 72 -8.99 15.16 -10.25
C ARG A 72 -10.46 15.38 -10.52
N VAL A 73 -11.29 15.38 -9.49
CA VAL A 73 -12.70 15.74 -9.59
C VAL A 73 -12.96 16.98 -8.74
N LYS A 74 -13.49 18.02 -9.35
CA LYS A 74 -13.90 19.25 -8.67
C LYS A 74 -15.42 19.33 -8.66
N VAL A 75 -16.01 19.43 -7.46
CA VAL A 75 -17.45 19.50 -7.27
C VAL A 75 -17.83 20.90 -6.79
N GLU A 76 -18.77 21.50 -7.46
CA GLU A 76 -19.36 22.80 -7.11
C GLU A 76 -20.82 22.65 -6.71
N GLY A 77 -21.35 23.59 -5.95
CA GLY A 77 -22.71 23.53 -5.40
C GLY A 77 -22.82 22.62 -4.20
N GLY A 78 -24.04 22.30 -3.80
CA GLY A 78 -24.35 21.48 -2.64
C GLY A 78 -23.95 22.10 -1.30
N SER A 79 -24.28 21.42 -0.21
CA SER A 79 -23.84 21.76 1.14
C SER A 79 -22.39 21.35 1.41
N LYS A 80 -21.85 21.76 2.55
CA LYS A 80 -20.54 21.26 3.03
C LYS A 80 -20.59 19.76 3.27
N ASP A 81 -21.68 19.24 3.78
CA ASP A 81 -21.84 17.81 4.08
C ASP A 81 -21.90 16.99 2.79
N ASP A 82 -22.62 17.46 1.75
CA ASP A 82 -22.63 16.80 0.44
C ASP A 82 -21.23 16.67 -0.15
N LYS A 83 -20.42 17.72 -0.06
CA LYS A 83 -19.03 17.69 -0.52
C LYS A 83 -18.18 16.75 0.32
N THR A 84 -18.36 16.73 1.64
CA THR A 84 -17.67 15.79 2.53
C THR A 84 -17.99 14.36 2.18
N ILE A 85 -19.26 14.03 1.97
CA ILE A 85 -19.71 12.69 1.55
C ILE A 85 -19.07 12.31 0.22
N PHE A 86 -19.12 13.22 -0.77
CA PHE A 86 -18.55 12.96 -2.09
C PHE A 86 -17.04 12.65 -2.03
N TYR A 87 -16.24 13.51 -1.38
CA TYR A 87 -14.80 13.30 -1.32
C TYR A 87 -14.39 12.14 -0.41
N THR A 88 -15.19 11.82 0.60
CA THR A 88 -15.01 10.59 1.39
C THR A 88 -15.23 9.34 0.53
N ALA A 89 -16.27 9.34 -0.31
CA ALA A 89 -16.51 8.23 -1.23
C ALA A 89 -15.39 8.09 -2.27
N LEU A 90 -14.89 9.21 -2.82
CA LEU A 90 -13.75 9.22 -3.74
C LEU A 90 -12.46 8.73 -3.06
N TYR A 91 -12.23 9.10 -1.81
CA TYR A 91 -11.13 8.58 -1.01
C TYR A 91 -11.23 7.06 -0.82
N HIS A 92 -12.41 6.55 -0.46
CA HIS A 92 -12.62 5.11 -0.31
C HIS A 92 -12.38 4.32 -1.60
N LEU A 93 -12.68 4.90 -2.76
CA LEU A 93 -12.39 4.31 -4.07
C LEU A 93 -10.90 3.99 -4.26
N LEU A 94 -10.01 4.76 -3.63
CA LEU A 94 -8.57 4.68 -3.80
C LEU A 94 -7.84 3.87 -2.72
N ILE A 95 -8.57 3.34 -1.73
CA ILE A 95 -7.97 2.55 -0.64
C ILE A 95 -7.57 1.15 -1.12
N HIS A 96 -8.36 0.54 -2.01
CA HIS A 96 -8.12 -0.78 -2.58
C HIS A 96 -8.23 -0.76 -4.11
N PRO A 97 -7.51 -1.63 -4.81
CA PRO A 97 -6.53 -2.61 -4.35
C PRO A 97 -5.22 -1.97 -3.88
N ASN A 98 -4.41 -2.72 -3.12
CA ASN A 98 -3.14 -2.26 -2.57
C ASN A 98 -1.98 -2.59 -3.50
N ILE A 99 -0.92 -1.77 -3.47
CA ILE A 99 0.37 -2.10 -4.09
C ILE A 99 1.11 -3.09 -3.20
N ILE A 100 1.69 -4.16 -3.79
CA ILE A 100 2.40 -5.21 -3.07
C ILE A 100 3.89 -5.31 -3.42
N GLN A 101 4.31 -4.77 -4.57
CA GLN A 101 5.74 -4.82 -4.90
C GLN A 101 6.56 -3.93 -4.01
N ASP A 102 7.80 -4.34 -3.80
CA ASP A 102 8.84 -3.55 -3.17
C ASP A 102 9.38 -2.46 -4.10
N VAL A 103 10.13 -1.50 -3.58
CA VAL A 103 10.67 -0.37 -4.37
C VAL A 103 11.61 -0.79 -5.51
N ASN A 104 12.17 -2.01 -5.43
CA ASN A 104 12.97 -2.61 -6.51
C ASN A 104 12.12 -3.36 -7.55
N GLY A 105 10.78 -3.39 -7.39
CA GLY A 105 9.85 -4.05 -8.29
C GLY A 105 9.62 -5.54 -8.00
N GLU A 106 10.24 -6.11 -6.98
CA GLU A 106 10.04 -7.49 -6.57
C GLU A 106 8.71 -7.66 -5.83
N TYR A 107 8.03 -8.78 -6.09
CA TYR A 107 6.76 -9.14 -5.43
C TYR A 107 6.62 -10.65 -5.29
N PRO A 108 5.86 -11.14 -4.32
CA PRO A 108 5.54 -12.56 -4.24
C PRO A 108 4.53 -12.93 -5.32
N MET A 109 4.85 -13.98 -6.11
CA MET A 109 3.97 -14.48 -7.16
C MET A 109 2.77 -15.21 -6.57
N MET A 110 1.63 -15.14 -7.25
CA MET A 110 0.40 -15.79 -6.84
C MET A 110 0.57 -17.33 -6.77
N GLU A 111 0.06 -17.93 -5.68
CA GLU A 111 0.09 -19.38 -5.43
C GLU A 111 1.48 -20.04 -5.55
N SER A 112 2.55 -19.31 -5.33
CA SER A 112 3.90 -19.86 -5.37
C SER A 112 4.82 -19.17 -4.36
N LEU A 113 5.92 -19.85 -4.00
CA LEU A 113 6.99 -19.29 -3.20
C LEU A 113 8.04 -18.52 -4.03
N LYS A 114 7.73 -18.25 -5.29
CA LYS A 114 8.64 -17.55 -6.21
C LYS A 114 8.45 -16.05 -6.09
N VAL A 115 9.53 -15.35 -6.36
CA VAL A 115 9.56 -13.90 -6.46
C VAL A 115 9.44 -13.51 -7.93
N GLY A 116 8.47 -12.66 -8.25
CA GLY A 116 8.31 -12.00 -9.54
C GLY A 116 8.95 -10.61 -9.53
N HIS A 117 9.01 -10.00 -10.71
CA HIS A 117 9.49 -8.63 -10.87
C HIS A 117 8.62 -7.86 -11.85
N THR A 118 8.27 -6.63 -11.49
CA THR A 118 7.51 -5.70 -12.34
C THR A 118 8.25 -4.38 -12.52
N THR A 119 7.97 -3.71 -13.62
CA THR A 119 8.41 -2.33 -13.88
C THR A 119 7.26 -1.32 -13.69
N GLY A 120 6.04 -1.81 -13.49
CA GLY A 120 4.85 -1.02 -13.18
C GLY A 120 4.35 -1.30 -11.76
N ASN A 121 3.09 -0.98 -11.48
CA ASN A 121 2.49 -1.29 -10.19
C ASN A 121 1.87 -2.70 -10.21
N ARG A 122 2.24 -3.51 -9.23
CA ARG A 122 1.63 -4.80 -8.93
C ARG A 122 0.63 -4.63 -7.79
N TYR A 123 -0.62 -4.93 -8.07
CA TYR A 123 -1.71 -4.81 -7.10
C TYR A 123 -2.08 -6.14 -6.46
N THR A 124 -2.70 -6.08 -5.28
CA THR A 124 -3.23 -7.22 -4.52
C THR A 124 -4.48 -6.81 -3.75
N VAL A 125 -5.15 -7.76 -3.13
CA VAL A 125 -6.42 -7.57 -2.39
C VAL A 125 -7.54 -7.13 -3.32
N PHE A 126 -7.82 -7.98 -4.33
CA PHE A 126 -8.92 -7.75 -5.24
C PHE A 126 -10.24 -8.27 -4.67
N SER A 127 -11.33 -7.56 -4.96
CA SER A 127 -12.69 -8.02 -4.79
C SER A 127 -13.47 -7.76 -6.09
N LEU A 128 -13.19 -8.59 -7.10
CA LEU A 128 -13.64 -8.32 -8.47
C LEU A 128 -15.16 -8.33 -8.61
N TRP A 129 -15.85 -9.19 -7.87
CA TRP A 129 -17.30 -9.25 -7.93
C TRP A 129 -18.01 -8.05 -7.29
N ASP A 130 -17.32 -7.28 -6.43
CA ASP A 130 -17.81 -6.00 -5.91
C ASP A 130 -17.51 -4.84 -6.85
N THR A 131 -16.32 -4.84 -7.46
CA THR A 131 -15.75 -3.66 -8.12
C THR A 131 -16.06 -3.57 -9.62
N TYR A 132 -16.44 -4.68 -10.28
CA TYR A 132 -16.58 -4.75 -11.74
C TYR A 132 -17.64 -3.81 -12.31
N ARG A 133 -18.69 -3.52 -11.58
CA ARG A 133 -19.82 -2.70 -12.07
C ARG A 133 -19.48 -1.22 -12.17
N ASN A 134 -19.06 -0.64 -11.06
CA ASN A 134 -18.91 0.82 -10.93
C ASN A 134 -17.47 1.24 -10.74
N VAL A 135 -16.74 0.61 -9.81
CA VAL A 135 -15.39 1.01 -9.43
C VAL A 135 -14.43 0.92 -10.60
N SER A 136 -14.38 -0.21 -11.32
CA SER A 136 -13.50 -0.39 -12.46
C SER A 136 -13.79 0.62 -13.60
N THR A 137 -15.07 0.92 -13.83
CA THR A 137 -15.47 1.93 -14.82
C THR A 137 -15.04 3.33 -14.40
N LEU A 138 -15.25 3.69 -13.13
CA LEU A 138 -14.86 4.99 -12.60
C LEU A 138 -13.34 5.14 -12.57
N MET A 139 -12.61 4.09 -12.21
CA MET A 139 -11.14 4.07 -12.27
C MET A 139 -10.64 4.27 -13.70
N THR A 140 -11.28 3.64 -14.70
CA THR A 140 -10.94 3.86 -16.11
C THR A 140 -11.11 5.32 -16.53
N LEU A 141 -12.12 5.99 -16.01
CA LEU A 141 -12.39 7.39 -16.32
C LEU A 141 -11.44 8.36 -15.61
N LEU A 142 -11.21 8.16 -14.32
CA LEU A 142 -10.49 9.11 -13.46
C LEU A 142 -8.99 8.79 -13.32
N PHE A 143 -8.63 7.51 -13.35
CA PHE A 143 -7.29 6.99 -13.09
C PHE A 143 -6.91 5.90 -14.11
N PRO A 144 -6.93 6.20 -15.42
CA PRO A 144 -6.73 5.18 -16.46
C PRO A 144 -5.38 4.48 -16.36
N GLU A 145 -4.35 5.18 -15.92
CA GLU A 145 -3.01 4.62 -15.69
C GLU A 145 -3.02 3.54 -14.60
N ARG A 146 -3.73 3.78 -13.49
CA ARG A 146 -3.86 2.81 -12.39
C ARG A 146 -4.73 1.63 -12.81
N GLN A 147 -5.82 1.90 -13.52
CA GLN A 147 -6.69 0.83 -14.02
C GLN A 147 -5.96 -0.09 -15.01
N LEU A 148 -5.06 0.47 -15.84
CA LEU A 148 -4.24 -0.31 -16.73
C LEU A 148 -3.27 -1.23 -15.97
N ASP A 149 -2.63 -0.75 -14.91
CA ASP A 149 -1.75 -1.55 -14.06
C ASP A 149 -2.53 -2.63 -13.27
N ILE A 150 -3.76 -2.34 -12.85
CA ILE A 150 -4.67 -3.32 -12.25
C ILE A 150 -4.98 -4.45 -13.26
N ILE A 151 -5.29 -4.12 -14.51
CA ILE A 151 -5.55 -5.11 -15.56
C ILE A 151 -4.30 -5.94 -15.86
N ARG A 152 -3.13 -5.31 -15.98
CA ARG A 152 -1.85 -6.01 -16.16
C ARG A 152 -1.57 -6.98 -15.03
N THR A 153 -1.80 -6.54 -13.80
CA THR A 153 -1.67 -7.40 -12.61
C THR A 153 -2.54 -8.64 -12.71
N MET A 154 -3.81 -8.51 -13.09
CA MET A 154 -4.71 -9.66 -13.24
C MET A 154 -4.25 -10.62 -14.35
N VAL A 155 -3.73 -10.10 -15.46
CA VAL A 155 -3.16 -10.91 -16.53
C VAL A 155 -1.91 -11.66 -16.06
N ASP A 156 -1.06 -11.02 -15.28
CA ASP A 156 0.14 -11.65 -14.75
C ASP A 156 -0.20 -12.71 -13.68
N MET A 157 -1.18 -12.48 -12.82
CA MET A 157 -1.72 -13.49 -11.92
C MET A 157 -2.23 -14.72 -12.66
N TYR A 158 -2.93 -14.53 -13.79
CA TYR A 158 -3.36 -15.63 -14.64
C TYR A 158 -2.16 -16.42 -15.20
N LYS A 159 -1.11 -15.75 -15.65
CA LYS A 159 0.10 -16.42 -16.16
C LYS A 159 0.85 -17.19 -15.05
N GLU A 160 0.81 -16.70 -13.83
CA GLU A 160 1.48 -17.28 -12.68
C GLU A 160 0.76 -18.53 -12.14
N SER A 161 -0.56 -18.48 -12.03
CA SER A 161 -1.39 -19.51 -11.36
C SER A 161 -2.32 -20.28 -12.32
N GLY A 162 -2.58 -19.76 -13.51
CA GLY A 162 -3.61 -20.27 -14.43
C GLY A 162 -5.02 -19.78 -14.13
N TRP A 163 -5.20 -18.91 -13.12
CA TRP A 163 -6.48 -18.39 -12.68
C TRP A 163 -6.46 -16.87 -12.58
N LEU A 164 -7.59 -16.24 -12.87
CA LEU A 164 -7.80 -14.83 -12.50
C LEU A 164 -8.07 -14.74 -11.01
N PRO A 165 -7.61 -13.67 -10.33
CA PRO A 165 -7.89 -13.48 -8.91
C PRO A 165 -9.41 -13.35 -8.71
N LYS A 166 -9.94 -14.04 -7.72
CA LYS A 166 -11.33 -13.92 -7.30
C LYS A 166 -11.41 -12.99 -6.08
N TRP A 167 -10.69 -13.36 -5.08
CA TRP A 167 -10.59 -12.67 -3.79
C TRP A 167 -9.31 -13.12 -3.10
N GLU A 168 -8.19 -12.88 -3.76
CA GLU A 168 -6.92 -13.21 -3.15
C GLU A 168 -6.66 -12.24 -2.01
N LEU A 169 -6.41 -12.79 -0.86
CA LEU A 169 -5.95 -12.10 0.31
C LEU A 169 -4.55 -12.59 0.60
N TYR A 170 -3.65 -11.66 0.83
CA TYR A 170 -2.31 -12.00 1.24
C TYR A 170 -2.33 -12.37 2.72
N GLY A 171 -2.17 -13.63 3.01
CA GLY A 171 -2.10 -14.14 4.37
C GLY A 171 -1.47 -15.50 4.45
#